data_12ffda67d25597647d020c775ca0b859
#
_entry.id   12ffda67d25597647d020c775ca0b859
#
_cell.length_a   1.000
_cell.length_b   1.000
_cell.length_c   1.000
_cell.angle_alpha   90.00
_cell.angle_beta   90.00
_cell.angle_gamma   90.00
#
_symmetry.space_group_name_H-M   'P 1'
#
loop_
_entity.id
_entity.type
_entity.pdbx_description
1 polymer ?
#
loop_
_entity_poly.entity_id
_entity_poly.type
_entity_poly.pdbx_seq_one_letter_code
_entity_poly.pdbx_strand_id
1 'polypeptide(L)'
;MKICIAQTTSEKGNVQRNFENHLQFVERAIKLNADLIIFPELSITSYEPDLAKELATEIKSNIFDPFQDLSDLNQITIGIGMPTKAIDGINISMVIFQHKKERIAYSKQMLHSDELPYFFCGNNQTILNINET
;
A
#
# COMPACT_ATOMS: atom_id res chain seq x y z
N MET A 1 0.80 21.31 -0.49
CA MET A 1 0.97 19.83 -0.53
C MET A 1 1.48 19.40 -1.90
N LYS A 2 2.54 18.59 -1.95
CA LYS A 2 3.11 18.00 -3.19
C LYS A 2 2.85 16.50 -3.19
N ILE A 3 2.19 15.99 -4.23
CA ILE A 3 1.82 14.58 -4.37
C ILE A 3 2.63 13.96 -5.51
N CYS A 4 3.27 12.83 -5.24
CA CYS A 4 3.85 11.95 -6.24
C CYS A 4 2.90 10.78 -6.52
N ILE A 5 2.58 10.58 -7.79
CA ILE A 5 1.86 9.39 -8.26
C ILE A 5 2.88 8.48 -8.91
N ALA A 6 3.08 7.30 -8.31
CA ALA A 6 4.01 6.32 -8.85
C ALA A 6 3.34 5.48 -9.94
N GLN A 7 3.96 5.42 -11.10
CA GLN A 7 3.56 4.49 -12.15
C GLN A 7 4.64 3.41 -12.25
N THR A 8 4.31 2.21 -11.80
CA THR A 8 5.26 1.10 -11.69
C THR A 8 4.80 -0.11 -12.50
N THR A 9 5.75 -0.91 -12.92
CA THR A 9 5.50 -2.26 -13.44
C THR A 9 5.92 -3.25 -12.37
N SER A 10 4.98 -4.05 -11.89
CA SER A 10 5.23 -5.05 -10.85
C SER A 10 5.44 -6.43 -11.47
N GLU A 11 6.38 -7.17 -10.94
CA GLU A 11 6.59 -8.57 -11.30
C GLU A 11 5.55 -9.45 -10.60
N LYS A 12 4.94 -10.37 -11.33
CA LYS A 12 3.93 -11.30 -10.84
C LYS A 12 4.41 -12.05 -9.60
N GLY A 13 3.76 -11.80 -8.45
CA GLY A 13 4.02 -12.49 -7.18
C GLY A 13 5.41 -12.28 -6.59
N ASN A 14 6.29 -11.53 -7.23
CA ASN A 14 7.64 -11.27 -6.75
C ASN A 14 7.65 -10.10 -5.76
N VAL A 15 7.14 -10.36 -4.55
CA VAL A 15 6.99 -9.36 -3.50
C VAL A 15 8.31 -8.67 -3.19
N GLN A 16 9.39 -9.42 -3.02
CA GLN A 16 10.72 -8.86 -2.68
C GLN A 16 11.19 -7.84 -3.72
N ARG A 17 11.13 -8.20 -5.00
CA ARG A 17 11.56 -7.32 -6.09
C ARG A 17 10.68 -6.07 -6.19
N ASN A 18 9.37 -6.24 -6.02
CA ASN A 18 8.44 -5.13 -6.04
C ASN A 18 8.65 -4.19 -4.85
N PHE A 19 8.93 -4.71 -3.65
CA PHE A 19 9.32 -3.90 -2.49
C PHE A 19 10.55 -3.05 -2.76
N GLU A 20 11.63 -3.65 -3.25
CA GLU A 20 12.87 -2.95 -3.58
C GLU A 20 12.63 -1.81 -4.58
N ASN A 21 11.83 -2.08 -5.60
CA ASN A 21 11.45 -1.08 -6.59
C ASN A 21 10.65 0.06 -5.96
N HIS A 22 9.67 -0.24 -5.11
CA HIS A 22 8.87 0.77 -4.41
C HIS A 22 9.73 1.67 -3.52
N LEU A 23 10.67 1.10 -2.76
CA LEU A 23 11.58 1.87 -1.93
C LEU A 23 12.40 2.88 -2.75
N GLN A 24 12.88 2.51 -3.95
CA GLN A 24 13.56 3.44 -4.85
C GLN A 24 12.66 4.60 -5.29
N PHE A 25 11.38 4.35 -5.57
CA PHE A 25 10.42 5.41 -5.89
C PHE A 25 10.16 6.33 -4.70
N VAL A 26 10.05 5.77 -3.50
CA VAL A 26 9.90 6.57 -2.26
C VAL A 26 11.11 7.48 -2.05
N GLU A 27 12.32 6.96 -2.22
CA GLU A 27 13.54 7.77 -2.12
C GLU A 27 13.57 8.93 -3.14
N ARG A 28 13.08 8.68 -4.36
CA ARG A 28 12.94 9.75 -5.37
C ARG A 28 11.91 10.79 -4.94
N ALA A 29 10.77 10.37 -4.41
CA ALA A 29 9.74 11.29 -3.91
C ALA A 29 10.26 12.16 -2.75
N ILE A 30 11.06 11.58 -1.84
CA ILE A 30 11.74 12.30 -0.77
C ILE A 30 12.67 13.38 -1.34
N LYS A 31 13.50 13.04 -2.33
CA LYS A 31 14.40 14.00 -2.99
C LYS A 31 13.65 15.14 -3.68
N LEU A 32 12.41 14.89 -4.08
CA LEU A 32 11.53 15.91 -4.67
C LEU A 32 10.75 16.72 -3.61
N ASN A 33 10.95 16.46 -2.32
CA ASN A 33 10.19 17.03 -1.21
C ASN A 33 8.68 16.83 -1.37
N ALA A 34 8.28 15.59 -1.66
CA ALA A 34 6.86 15.23 -1.73
C ALA A 34 6.29 15.00 -0.33
N ASP A 35 5.05 15.43 -0.12
CA ASP A 35 4.30 15.19 1.12
C ASP A 35 3.62 13.81 1.12
N LEU A 36 3.32 13.30 -0.08
CA LEU A 36 2.65 12.02 -0.30
C LEU A 36 3.22 11.35 -1.54
N ILE A 37 3.45 10.04 -1.45
CA ILE A 37 3.58 9.16 -2.62
C ILE A 37 2.54 8.05 -2.57
N ILE A 38 1.87 7.82 -3.71
CA ILE A 38 0.85 6.78 -3.85
C ILE A 38 1.21 5.85 -5.00
N PHE A 39 1.08 4.56 -4.74
CA PHE A 39 1.31 3.49 -5.71
C PHE A 39 -0.02 2.88 -6.21
N PRO A 40 0.00 2.16 -7.34
CA PRO A 40 -1.19 1.51 -7.88
C PRO A 40 -1.78 0.42 -6.97
N GLU A 41 -3.05 0.07 -7.24
CA GLU A 41 -3.70 -1.09 -6.64
C GLU A 41 -2.86 -2.36 -6.83
N LEU A 42 -2.71 -3.14 -5.76
CA LEU A 42 -1.94 -4.39 -5.74
C LEU A 42 -0.50 -4.28 -6.30
N SER A 43 0.09 -3.09 -6.20
CA SER A 43 1.41 -2.81 -6.80
C SER A 43 2.56 -3.64 -6.23
N ILE A 44 2.39 -4.22 -5.05
CA ILE A 44 3.41 -5.10 -4.44
C ILE A 44 3.35 -6.53 -4.97
N THR A 45 2.17 -7.01 -5.38
CA THR A 45 1.97 -8.39 -5.80
C THR A 45 1.73 -8.56 -7.30
N SER A 46 1.50 -7.47 -8.02
CA SER A 46 0.78 -7.43 -9.29
C SER A 46 -0.69 -7.83 -9.11
N TYR A 47 -1.52 -7.61 -10.13
CA TYR A 47 -2.93 -8.04 -10.12
C TYR A 47 -3.02 -9.54 -10.40
N GLU A 48 -2.90 -10.34 -9.33
CA GLU A 48 -2.88 -11.79 -9.37
C GLU A 48 -3.86 -12.36 -8.32
N PRO A 49 -5.18 -12.36 -8.60
CA PRO A 49 -6.18 -12.83 -7.64
C PRO A 49 -5.93 -14.27 -7.16
N ASP A 50 -5.47 -15.16 -8.03
CA ASP A 50 -5.16 -16.55 -7.68
C ASP A 50 -4.07 -16.68 -6.61
N LEU A 51 -3.15 -15.71 -6.54
CA LEU A 51 -2.07 -15.69 -5.56
C LEU A 51 -2.43 -14.91 -4.28
N ALA A 52 -3.59 -14.26 -4.25
CA ALA A 52 -3.95 -13.37 -3.16
C ALA A 52 -3.93 -14.05 -1.79
N LYS A 53 -4.41 -15.30 -1.71
CA LYS A 53 -4.42 -16.08 -0.47
C LYS A 53 -3.02 -16.35 0.09
N GLU A 54 -2.07 -16.62 -0.79
CA GLU A 54 -0.67 -16.88 -0.44
C GLU A 54 0.07 -15.60 -0.06
N LEU A 55 -0.18 -14.52 -0.80
CA LEU A 55 0.54 -13.26 -0.70
C LEU A 55 -0.07 -12.27 0.31
N ALA A 56 -1.30 -12.52 0.77
CA ALA A 56 -1.97 -11.63 1.72
C ALA A 56 -1.19 -11.52 3.04
N THR A 57 -0.97 -10.29 3.47
CA THR A 57 -0.12 -9.95 4.60
C THR A 57 -0.89 -9.17 5.65
N GLU A 58 -0.54 -9.35 6.92
CA GLU A 58 -1.09 -8.55 8.02
C GLU A 58 -0.49 -7.15 8.02
N ILE A 59 -1.28 -6.13 8.30
CA ILE A 59 -0.84 -4.71 8.32
C ILE A 59 0.34 -4.50 9.28
N LYS A 60 0.37 -5.25 10.39
CA LYS A 60 1.41 -5.15 11.42
C LYS A 60 2.68 -5.94 11.11
N SER A 61 2.73 -6.61 9.96
CA SER A 61 3.92 -7.38 9.57
C SER A 61 5.16 -6.49 9.47
N ASN A 62 6.28 -7.01 9.95
CA ASN A 62 7.58 -6.32 9.91
C ASN A 62 8.14 -6.14 8.50
N ILE A 63 7.59 -6.83 7.50
CA ILE A 63 7.97 -6.60 6.09
C ILE A 63 7.74 -5.15 5.66
N PHE A 64 6.82 -4.46 6.30
CA PHE A 64 6.49 -3.06 6.02
C PHE A 64 7.36 -2.05 6.76
N ASP A 65 8.24 -2.48 7.67
CA ASP A 65 9.05 -1.57 8.49
C ASP A 65 9.90 -0.61 7.65
N PRO A 66 10.54 -1.02 6.53
CA PRO A 66 11.30 -0.07 5.71
C PRO A 66 10.48 1.12 5.20
N PHE A 67 9.20 0.94 4.89
CA PHE A 67 8.32 2.04 4.47
C PHE A 67 7.97 2.95 5.67
N GLN A 68 7.72 2.37 6.83
CA GLN A 68 7.46 3.14 8.05
C GLN A 68 8.68 3.97 8.43
N ASP A 69 9.88 3.37 8.38
CA ASP A 69 11.13 4.06 8.70
C ASP A 69 11.37 5.25 7.77
N LEU A 70 11.16 5.09 6.46
CA LEU A 70 11.27 6.19 5.50
C LEU A 70 10.23 7.28 5.76
N SER A 71 8.99 6.90 6.07
CA SER A 71 7.94 7.84 6.44
C SER A 71 8.30 8.63 7.70
N ASP A 72 8.81 7.96 8.72
CA ASP A 72 9.16 8.57 10.00
C ASP A 72 10.37 9.50 9.90
N LEU A 73 11.39 9.11 9.14
CA LEU A 73 12.59 9.90 8.95
C LEU A 73 12.39 11.15 8.09
N ASN A 74 11.50 11.06 7.09
CA ASN A 74 11.36 12.10 6.07
C ASN A 74 10.01 12.84 6.11
N GLN A 75 9.14 12.50 7.05
CA GLN A 75 7.80 13.10 7.22
C GLN A 75 6.94 13.01 5.95
N ILE A 76 7.10 11.93 5.17
CA ILE A 76 6.34 11.66 3.96
C ILE A 76 5.25 10.62 4.22
N THR A 77 4.06 10.86 3.70
CA THR A 77 3.00 9.82 3.68
C THR A 77 3.24 8.88 2.50
N ILE A 78 3.13 7.57 2.74
CA ILE A 78 3.35 6.54 1.70
C ILE A 78 2.11 5.65 1.65
N GLY A 79 1.57 5.41 0.46
CA GLY A 79 0.47 4.47 0.22
C GLY A 79 0.86 3.41 -0.80
N ILE A 80 0.88 2.12 -0.39
CA ILE A 80 1.22 0.99 -1.26
C ILE A 80 0.06 0.03 -1.41
N GLY A 81 -0.15 -0.52 -2.61
CA GLY A 81 -1.22 -1.49 -2.91
C GLY A 81 -0.79 -2.92 -2.57
N MET A 82 -1.56 -3.62 -1.73
CA MET A 82 -1.26 -4.98 -1.28
C MET A 82 -2.53 -5.75 -0.91
N PRO A 83 -2.62 -7.08 -1.15
CA PRO A 83 -3.64 -7.89 -0.52
C PRO A 83 -3.35 -8.00 0.98
N THR A 84 -4.34 -7.70 1.82
CA THR A 84 -4.20 -7.78 3.28
C THR A 84 -5.15 -8.79 3.89
N LYS A 85 -4.69 -9.43 4.97
CA LYS A 85 -5.54 -10.33 5.76
C LYS A 85 -6.54 -9.54 6.58
N ALA A 86 -7.79 -9.98 6.56
CA ALA A 86 -8.89 -9.46 7.36
C ALA A 86 -9.60 -10.61 8.09
N ILE A 87 -10.51 -10.26 9.00
CA ILE A 87 -11.28 -11.26 9.77
C ILE A 87 -12.07 -12.20 8.86
N ASP A 88 -12.70 -11.63 7.82
CA ASP A 88 -13.57 -12.37 6.90
C ASP A 88 -12.85 -12.94 5.68
N GLY A 89 -11.55 -12.65 5.52
CA GLY A 89 -10.78 -13.13 4.40
C GLY A 89 -9.66 -12.20 3.96
N ILE A 90 -9.65 -11.82 2.69
CA ILE A 90 -8.59 -11.00 2.09
C ILE A 90 -9.21 -9.75 1.47
N ASN A 91 -8.62 -8.61 1.76
CA ASN A 91 -8.99 -7.34 1.14
C ASN A 91 -7.96 -6.88 0.10
N ILE A 92 -8.42 -6.19 -0.92
CA ILE A 92 -7.56 -5.34 -1.76
C ILE A 92 -7.38 -4.03 -1.00
N SER A 93 -6.16 -3.74 -0.57
CA SER A 93 -5.91 -2.63 0.34
C SER A 93 -4.82 -1.69 -0.13
N MET A 94 -4.98 -0.44 0.27
CA MET A 94 -3.90 0.55 0.32
C MET A 94 -3.38 0.58 1.75
N VAL A 95 -2.16 0.10 1.97
CA VAL A 95 -1.47 0.20 3.26
C VAL A 95 -0.79 1.57 3.32
N ILE A 96 -1.06 2.30 4.39
CA ILE A 96 -0.69 3.71 4.53
C ILE A 96 0.24 3.89 5.72
N PHE A 97 1.36 4.55 5.46
CA PHE A 97 2.40 4.91 6.42
C PHE A 97 2.42 6.42 6.58
N GLN A 98 2.29 6.89 7.81
CA GLN A 98 2.40 8.31 8.16
C GLN A 98 3.40 8.49 9.28
N HIS A 99 4.09 9.62 9.27
CA HIS A 99 5.11 9.98 10.26
C HIS A 99 4.62 9.80 11.69
N LYS A 100 5.26 8.90 12.43
CA LYS A 100 4.99 8.58 13.84
C LYS A 100 3.53 8.19 14.14
N LYS A 101 2.82 7.62 13.17
CA LYS A 101 1.49 7.09 13.35
C LYS A 101 1.47 5.58 13.12
N GLU A 102 0.49 4.91 13.72
CA GLU A 102 0.23 3.52 13.40
C GLU A 102 -0.18 3.37 11.93
N ARG A 103 0.25 2.28 11.32
CA ARG A 103 -0.15 1.91 9.96
C ARG A 103 -1.64 1.67 9.91
N ILE A 104 -2.25 2.14 8.86
CA ILE A 104 -3.66 1.87 8.57
C ILE A 104 -3.78 1.27 7.18
N ALA A 105 -4.90 0.60 6.91
CA ALA A 105 -5.23 0.15 5.58
C ALA A 105 -6.62 0.66 5.19
N TYR A 106 -6.72 1.24 4.01
CA TYR A 106 -7.98 1.43 3.32
C TYR A 106 -8.23 0.21 2.44
N SER A 107 -9.37 -0.43 2.61
CA SER A 107 -9.76 -1.59 1.81
C SER A 107 -10.81 -1.20 0.77
N LYS A 108 -10.62 -1.67 -0.46
CA LYS A 108 -11.53 -1.43 -1.60
C LYS A 108 -12.95 -1.84 -1.24
N GLN A 109 -13.89 -0.91 -1.36
CA GLN A 109 -15.28 -1.11 -0.94
C GLN A 109 -16.14 -1.71 -2.04
N MET A 110 -15.90 -1.33 -3.29
CA MET A 110 -16.64 -1.84 -4.44
C MET A 110 -15.73 -2.75 -5.26
N LEU A 111 -15.94 -4.05 -5.13
CA LEU A 111 -15.23 -5.06 -5.89
C LEU A 111 -15.88 -5.28 -7.26
N HIS A 112 -15.06 -5.54 -8.26
CA HIS A 112 -15.52 -6.01 -9.55
C HIS A 112 -15.96 -7.49 -9.46
N SER A 113 -16.79 -7.94 -10.38
CA SER A 113 -17.35 -9.30 -10.34
C SER A 113 -16.31 -10.42 -10.36
N ASP A 114 -15.18 -10.21 -11.01
CA ASP A 114 -14.07 -11.17 -11.09
C ASP A 114 -13.19 -11.17 -9.83
N GLU A 115 -13.30 -10.15 -8.99
CA GLU A 115 -12.58 -10.05 -7.70
C GLU A 115 -13.34 -10.77 -6.57
N LEU A 116 -14.68 -10.83 -6.65
CA LEU A 116 -15.53 -11.40 -5.60
C LEU A 116 -15.18 -12.84 -5.17
N PRO A 117 -14.70 -13.74 -6.05
CA PRO A 117 -14.27 -15.07 -5.63
C PRO A 117 -13.04 -15.09 -4.71
N TYR A 118 -12.25 -14.04 -4.72
CA TYR A 118 -10.92 -13.96 -4.05
C TYR A 118 -10.87 -12.98 -2.90
N PHE A 119 -11.68 -11.91 -2.97
CA PHE A 119 -11.58 -10.77 -2.05
C PHE A 119 -12.90 -10.44 -1.40
N PHE A 120 -12.81 -9.79 -0.23
CA PHE A 120 -13.93 -9.24 0.51
C PHE A 120 -13.95 -7.72 0.42
N CYS A 121 -15.14 -7.14 0.44
CA CYS A 121 -15.31 -5.68 0.41
C CYS A 121 -14.83 -5.04 1.71
N GLY A 122 -14.16 -3.92 1.61
CA GLY A 122 -13.94 -3.03 2.74
C GLY A 122 -15.24 -2.34 3.14
N ASN A 123 -15.33 -1.89 4.39
CA ASN A 123 -16.54 -1.27 4.94
C ASN A 123 -16.28 0.11 5.56
N ASN A 124 -15.04 0.57 5.58
CA ASN A 124 -14.67 1.83 6.22
C ASN A 124 -14.11 2.84 5.24
N GLN A 125 -14.51 4.09 5.40
CA GLN A 125 -13.85 5.22 4.76
C GLN A 125 -12.60 5.63 5.55
N THR A 126 -11.59 6.08 4.85
CA THR A 126 -10.35 6.56 5.46
C THR A 126 -10.09 7.99 5.00
N ILE A 127 -9.90 8.89 5.96
CA ILE A 127 -9.51 10.27 5.72
C ILE A 127 -8.10 10.45 6.24
N LEU A 128 -7.21 10.97 5.39
CA LEU A 128 -5.83 11.26 5.75
C LEU A 128 -5.65 12.76 5.96
N ASN A 129 -5.10 13.11 7.10
CA ASN A 129 -4.59 14.47 7.32
C ASN A 129 -3.11 14.50 7.03
N ILE A 130 -2.70 15.27 6.03
CA ILE A 130 -1.32 15.43 5.60
C ILE A 130 -0.96 16.91 5.71
N ASN A 131 0.03 17.25 6.55
CA ASN A 131 0.49 18.62 6.77
C ASN A 131 -0.66 19.61 7.08
N GLU A 132 -1.53 19.25 8.02
CA GLU A 132 -2.69 20.06 8.45
C GLU A 132 -3.72 20.33 7.33
N THR A 133 -3.67 19.58 6.24
CA THR A 133 -4.60 19.67 5.12
C THR A 133 -5.57 18.50 5.09
#